data_6d35490a903b1e5babfa2e7977e0dc52
#
_entry.id   6d35490a903b1e5babfa2e7977e0dc52
#
_cell.length_a   1.000
_cell.length_b   1.000
_cell.length_c   1.000
_cell.angle_alpha   90.00
_cell.angle_beta   90.00
_cell.angle_gamma   90.00
#
_symmetry.space_group_name_H-M   'P 1'
#
loop_
_entity.id
_entity.type
_entity.pdbx_description
1 polymer ?
#
loop_
_entity_poly.entity_id
_entity_poly.type
_entity_poly.pdbx_seq_one_letter_code
_entity_poly.pdbx_strand_id
1 'polypeptide(L)'
;MRSYNPTTQGHKGQIKRALQTLLAAKKPVVYVGGGAINSACEGQLRELIEKLNLPVASSLMGLGAFPATHRQALGMLGMHGTYEANMTMHHSDVIFAVGVRFDDRTTNNLAKYCPNATVLHIDIDPTSISKTVSADVPIVGDARQVLEQMLDLLAQEPPSQPLDEIRDWWQQIEQWRARQC
;
A
#
# COMPACT_ATOMS: atom_id res chain seq x y z
N MET A 1 11.12 -28.42 2.86
CA MET A 1 12.42 -27.78 3.16
C MET A 1 12.55 -27.66 4.68
N ARG A 2 13.60 -28.23 5.26
CA ARG A 2 13.78 -28.27 6.74
C ARG A 2 14.30 -26.97 7.36
N SER A 3 14.64 -25.96 6.56
CA SER A 3 15.31 -24.73 7.04
C SER A 3 14.54 -23.43 6.79
N TYR A 4 13.39 -23.46 6.12
CA TYR A 4 12.59 -22.25 5.90
C TYR A 4 11.56 -22.08 7.01
N ASN A 5 11.78 -21.10 7.87
CA ASN A 5 10.89 -20.75 8.97
C ASN A 5 10.63 -19.24 8.91
N PRO A 6 9.65 -18.79 8.09
CA PRO A 6 9.38 -17.37 7.91
C PRO A 6 8.85 -16.72 9.19
N THR A 7 9.22 -15.47 9.41
CA THR A 7 8.57 -14.61 10.42
C THR A 7 7.19 -14.24 9.90
N THR A 8 6.12 -14.74 10.52
CA THR A 8 4.75 -14.46 10.09
C THR A 8 4.11 -13.30 10.85
N GLN A 9 4.50 -13.09 12.11
CA GLN A 9 3.99 -11.98 12.93
C GLN A 9 4.90 -10.76 12.77
N GLY A 10 4.30 -9.64 12.35
CA GLY A 10 5.01 -8.38 12.25
C GLY A 10 5.40 -7.81 13.63
N HIS A 11 6.46 -7.01 13.66
CA HIS A 11 6.87 -6.34 14.90
C HIS A 11 5.86 -5.27 15.32
N LYS A 12 5.25 -5.41 16.49
CA LYS A 12 4.16 -4.54 16.99
C LYS A 12 4.47 -3.03 16.93
N GLY A 13 5.69 -2.65 17.28
CA GLY A 13 6.14 -1.25 17.24
C GLY A 13 6.17 -0.69 15.81
N GLN A 14 6.60 -1.49 14.82
CA GLN A 14 6.60 -1.08 13.42
C GLN A 14 5.18 -1.01 12.86
N ILE A 15 4.30 -1.93 13.24
CA ILE A 15 2.89 -1.91 12.84
C ILE A 15 2.20 -0.66 13.39
N LYS A 16 2.40 -0.34 14.67
CA LYS A 16 1.84 0.89 15.28
C LYS A 16 2.38 2.14 14.57
N ARG A 17 3.70 2.20 14.32
CA ARG A 17 4.32 3.32 13.60
C ARG A 17 3.77 3.46 12.19
N ALA A 18 3.62 2.35 11.46
CA ALA A 18 3.05 2.35 10.11
C ALA A 18 1.61 2.88 10.11
N LEU A 19 0.77 2.40 11.03
CA LEU A 19 -0.61 2.87 11.14
C LEU A 19 -0.67 4.37 11.46
N GLN A 20 0.12 4.85 12.42
CA GLN A 20 0.18 6.28 12.77
C GLN A 20 0.64 7.14 11.57
N THR A 21 1.67 6.69 10.83
CA THR A 21 2.15 7.39 9.63
C THR A 21 1.06 7.42 8.55
N LEU A 22 0.35 6.31 8.34
CA LEU A 22 -0.74 6.22 7.37
C LEU A 22 -1.92 7.14 7.74
N LEU A 23 -2.27 7.20 9.02
CA LEU A 23 -3.34 8.08 9.53
C LEU A 23 -3.00 9.57 9.44
N ALA A 24 -1.72 9.93 9.51
CA ALA A 24 -1.25 11.32 9.36
C ALA A 24 -1.02 11.76 7.90
N ALA A 25 -1.14 10.83 6.95
CA ALA A 25 -0.87 11.08 5.54
C ALA A 25 -1.96 11.97 4.91
N LYS A 26 -1.54 12.91 4.06
CA LYS A 26 -2.46 13.76 3.27
C LYS A 26 -2.70 13.22 1.87
N LYS A 27 -1.74 12.46 1.34
CA LYS A 27 -1.76 11.90 -0.01
C LYS A 27 -1.35 10.42 0.00
N PRO A 28 -2.02 9.59 0.83
CA PRO A 28 -1.67 8.18 0.91
C PRO A 28 -2.05 7.42 -0.36
N VAL A 29 -1.31 6.34 -0.61
CA VAL A 29 -1.67 5.33 -1.60
C VAL A 29 -1.32 3.94 -1.09
N VAL A 30 -2.20 2.99 -1.30
CA VAL A 30 -1.92 1.57 -1.08
C VAL A 30 -1.38 0.98 -2.37
N TYR A 31 -0.23 0.32 -2.29
CA TYR A 31 0.36 -0.41 -3.41
C TYR A 31 0.34 -1.90 -3.12
N VAL A 32 -0.44 -2.65 -3.92
CA VAL A 32 -0.70 -4.07 -3.66
C VAL A 32 0.01 -4.96 -4.66
N GLY A 33 0.68 -5.98 -4.15
CA GLY A 33 1.38 -6.99 -4.95
C GLY A 33 0.84 -8.41 -4.80
N GLY A 34 1.51 -9.34 -5.46
CA GLY A 34 1.16 -10.77 -5.43
C GLY A 34 1.26 -11.40 -4.03
N GLY A 35 2.07 -10.83 -3.14
CA GLY A 35 2.16 -11.28 -1.75
C GLY A 35 0.84 -11.14 -0.99
N ALA A 36 0.02 -10.14 -1.31
CA ALA A 36 -1.30 -9.97 -0.73
C ALA A 36 -2.25 -11.12 -1.10
N ILE A 37 -2.21 -11.56 -2.36
CA ILE A 37 -3.00 -12.72 -2.83
C ILE A 37 -2.48 -14.00 -2.18
N ASN A 38 -1.15 -14.19 -2.15
CA ASN A 38 -0.55 -15.40 -1.57
C ASN A 38 -0.85 -15.54 -0.08
N SER A 39 -1.03 -14.44 0.65
CA SER A 39 -1.39 -14.46 2.07
C SER A 39 -2.91 -14.50 2.31
N ALA A 40 -3.72 -14.50 1.25
CA ALA A 40 -5.19 -14.49 1.31
C ALA A 40 -5.70 -13.36 2.24
N CYS A 41 -5.19 -12.14 2.07
CA CYS A 41 -5.50 -11.00 2.93
C CYS A 41 -6.54 -10.04 2.34
N GLU A 42 -7.26 -10.44 1.28
CA GLU A 42 -8.18 -9.57 0.54
C GLU A 42 -9.25 -8.94 1.44
N GLY A 43 -9.76 -9.71 2.40
CA GLY A 43 -10.79 -9.25 3.36
C GLY A 43 -10.26 -8.14 4.25
N GLN A 44 -9.13 -8.36 4.91
CA GLN A 44 -8.48 -7.41 5.81
C GLN A 44 -7.99 -6.17 5.07
N LEU A 45 -7.43 -6.38 3.89
CA LEU A 45 -6.97 -5.31 3.01
C LEU A 45 -8.14 -4.39 2.62
N ARG A 46 -9.24 -4.98 2.18
CA ARG A 46 -10.46 -4.26 1.80
C ARG A 46 -11.02 -3.47 2.98
N GLU A 47 -11.15 -4.11 4.13
CA GLU A 47 -11.66 -3.46 5.33
C GLU A 47 -10.83 -2.23 5.74
N LEU A 48 -9.50 -2.34 5.73
CA LEU A 48 -8.61 -1.23 6.05
C LEU A 48 -8.74 -0.09 5.02
N ILE A 49 -8.75 -0.43 3.74
CA ILE A 49 -8.87 0.52 2.63
C ILE A 49 -10.20 1.28 2.70
N GLU A 50 -11.31 0.58 2.90
CA GLU A 50 -12.63 1.20 2.98
C GLU A 50 -12.75 2.09 4.22
N LYS A 51 -12.28 1.63 5.39
CA LYS A 51 -12.30 2.40 6.64
C LYS A 51 -11.49 3.69 6.56
N LEU A 52 -10.35 3.66 5.88
CA LEU A 52 -9.46 4.82 5.76
C LEU A 52 -9.62 5.57 4.43
N ASN A 53 -10.58 5.18 3.60
CA ASN A 53 -10.88 5.79 2.29
C ASN A 53 -9.65 5.90 1.37
N LEU A 54 -8.75 4.89 1.38
CA LEU A 54 -7.47 4.95 0.67
C LEU A 54 -7.59 4.61 -0.81
N PRO A 55 -6.86 5.29 -1.72
CA PRO A 55 -6.71 4.87 -3.11
C PRO A 55 -5.77 3.66 -3.20
N VAL A 56 -6.04 2.76 -4.15
CA VAL A 56 -5.30 1.51 -4.35
C VAL A 56 -4.79 1.39 -5.76
N ALA A 57 -3.47 1.26 -5.90
CA ALA A 57 -2.80 0.85 -7.12
C ALA A 57 -2.28 -0.59 -6.98
N SER A 58 -2.34 -1.37 -8.04
CA SER A 58 -1.92 -2.77 -8.03
C SER A 58 -0.72 -3.00 -8.96
N SER A 59 0.18 -3.90 -8.58
CA SER A 59 1.09 -4.51 -9.54
C SER A 59 0.31 -5.51 -10.44
N LEU A 60 0.92 -5.95 -11.54
CA LEU A 60 0.32 -6.99 -12.37
C LEU A 60 -0.05 -8.24 -11.54
N MET A 61 0.84 -8.67 -10.64
CA MET A 61 0.63 -9.84 -9.78
C MET A 61 -0.31 -9.56 -8.60
N GLY A 62 -0.64 -8.30 -8.33
CA GLY A 62 -1.59 -7.87 -7.29
C GLY A 62 -3.00 -7.66 -7.79
N LEU A 63 -3.23 -7.77 -9.10
CA LEU A 63 -4.57 -7.68 -9.68
C LEU A 63 -5.46 -8.79 -9.11
N GLY A 64 -6.63 -8.40 -8.60
CA GLY A 64 -7.56 -9.30 -7.92
C GLY A 64 -7.50 -9.24 -6.39
N ALA A 65 -6.43 -8.72 -5.77
CA ALA A 65 -6.37 -8.54 -4.32
C ALA A 65 -7.36 -7.48 -3.79
N PHE A 66 -7.77 -6.55 -4.66
CA PHE A 66 -8.81 -5.57 -4.39
C PHE A 66 -9.77 -5.49 -5.58
N PRO A 67 -11.09 -5.33 -5.38
CA PRO A 67 -12.06 -5.34 -6.47
C PRO A 67 -11.79 -4.21 -7.48
N ALA A 68 -11.55 -4.56 -8.75
CA ALA A 68 -11.21 -3.59 -9.80
C ALA A 68 -12.35 -2.61 -10.12
N THR A 69 -13.61 -2.98 -9.83
CA THR A 69 -14.81 -2.13 -10.02
C THR A 69 -15.06 -1.18 -8.86
N HIS A 70 -14.28 -1.29 -7.77
CA HIS A 70 -14.44 -0.42 -6.63
C HIS A 70 -13.91 0.99 -6.94
N ARG A 71 -14.59 2.04 -6.44
CA ARG A 71 -14.18 3.44 -6.72
C ARG A 71 -12.75 3.77 -6.28
N GLN A 72 -12.26 3.09 -5.24
CA GLN A 72 -10.91 3.29 -4.69
C GLN A 72 -9.83 2.58 -5.52
N ALA A 73 -10.21 1.67 -6.43
CA ALA A 73 -9.27 1.01 -7.33
C ALA A 73 -8.81 1.96 -8.44
N LEU A 74 -7.50 2.16 -8.55
CA LEU A 74 -6.88 3.00 -9.58
C LEU A 74 -6.38 2.19 -10.77
N GLY A 75 -6.41 0.85 -10.67
CA GLY A 75 -5.87 -0.04 -11.68
C GLY A 75 -4.40 -0.39 -11.46
N MET A 76 -3.73 -0.77 -12.54
CA MET A 76 -2.35 -1.23 -12.51
C MET A 76 -1.38 -0.05 -12.55
N LEU A 77 -0.26 -0.20 -11.82
CA LEU A 77 0.88 0.72 -11.84
C LEU A 77 1.93 0.28 -12.85
N GLY A 78 2.72 1.20 -13.34
CA GLY A 78 3.90 0.96 -14.18
C GLY A 78 3.69 1.35 -15.64
N MET A 79 4.57 0.86 -16.53
CA MET A 79 4.63 1.24 -17.95
C MET A 79 3.31 0.97 -18.71
N HIS A 80 2.59 -0.08 -18.33
CA HIS A 80 1.29 -0.44 -18.89
C HIS A 80 0.14 -0.14 -17.93
N GLY A 81 0.39 0.69 -16.92
CA GLY A 81 -0.60 1.06 -15.91
C GLY A 81 -1.47 2.24 -16.35
N THR A 82 -2.50 2.49 -15.55
CA THR A 82 -3.38 3.63 -15.75
C THR A 82 -2.67 4.95 -15.44
N TYR A 83 -3.12 6.03 -16.06
CA TYR A 83 -2.54 7.36 -15.82
C TYR A 83 -2.75 7.78 -14.35
N GLU A 84 -3.97 7.62 -13.84
CA GLU A 84 -4.30 7.97 -12.45
C GLU A 84 -3.49 7.15 -11.42
N ALA A 85 -3.24 5.85 -11.65
CA ALA A 85 -2.42 5.06 -10.74
C ALA A 85 -0.97 5.56 -10.69
N ASN A 86 -0.38 5.83 -11.86
CA ASN A 86 0.99 6.34 -11.94
C ASN A 86 1.12 7.74 -11.32
N MET A 87 0.17 8.65 -11.58
CA MET A 87 0.17 10.00 -11.02
C MET A 87 -0.06 10.00 -9.51
N THR A 88 -0.99 9.17 -9.02
CA THR A 88 -1.25 9.00 -7.59
C THR A 88 -0.01 8.51 -6.88
N MET A 89 0.65 7.48 -7.41
CA MET A 89 1.88 6.96 -6.83
C MET A 89 2.99 8.02 -6.80
N HIS A 90 3.20 8.76 -7.89
CA HIS A 90 4.26 9.76 -8.00
C HIS A 90 4.08 10.94 -7.03
N HIS A 91 2.85 11.36 -6.79
CA HIS A 91 2.53 12.52 -5.95
C HIS A 91 2.13 12.16 -4.51
N SER A 92 2.19 10.88 -4.13
CA SER A 92 1.90 10.44 -2.77
C SER A 92 2.93 10.94 -1.77
N ASP A 93 2.49 11.15 -0.53
CA ASP A 93 3.35 11.41 0.64
C ASP A 93 3.60 10.15 1.46
N VAL A 94 2.70 9.15 1.36
CA VAL A 94 2.86 7.84 1.99
C VAL A 94 2.47 6.74 1.01
N ILE A 95 3.37 5.78 0.81
CA ILE A 95 3.10 4.53 0.08
C ILE A 95 2.99 3.40 1.10
N PHE A 96 1.81 2.81 1.19
CA PHE A 96 1.59 1.60 1.96
C PHE A 96 1.69 0.37 1.05
N ALA A 97 2.86 -0.23 1.03
CA ALA A 97 3.22 -1.34 0.15
C ALA A 97 2.93 -2.69 0.82
N VAL A 98 2.07 -3.51 0.21
CA VAL A 98 1.62 -4.81 0.74
C VAL A 98 2.00 -5.94 -0.20
N GLY A 99 3.00 -6.72 0.15
CA GLY A 99 3.46 -7.87 -0.62
C GLY A 99 3.93 -7.53 -2.02
N VAL A 100 4.71 -6.44 -2.18
CA VAL A 100 5.28 -5.97 -3.45
C VAL A 100 6.80 -6.03 -3.42
N ARG A 101 7.43 -6.26 -4.57
CA ARG A 101 8.89 -6.30 -4.70
C ARG A 101 9.50 -5.03 -5.28
N PHE A 102 8.71 -4.04 -5.66
CA PHE A 102 9.16 -2.83 -6.34
C PHE A 102 10.03 -3.13 -7.56
N ASP A 103 9.49 -3.95 -8.46
CA ASP A 103 10.14 -4.35 -9.72
C ASP A 103 10.47 -3.16 -10.63
N ASP A 104 11.48 -3.28 -11.47
CA ASP A 104 11.92 -2.29 -12.45
C ASP A 104 10.79 -1.86 -13.42
N ARG A 105 9.88 -2.79 -13.74
CA ARG A 105 8.69 -2.53 -14.58
C ARG A 105 7.72 -1.51 -13.98
N THR A 106 7.79 -1.29 -12.68
CA THR A 106 6.93 -0.34 -11.94
C THR A 106 7.71 0.87 -11.45
N THR A 107 8.97 0.70 -11.04
CA THR A 107 9.78 1.78 -10.49
C THR A 107 10.49 2.62 -11.55
N ASN A 108 10.82 2.01 -12.69
CA ASN A 108 11.51 2.64 -13.82
C ASN A 108 12.79 3.39 -13.34
N ASN A 109 12.78 4.72 -13.29
CA ASN A 109 13.90 5.52 -12.79
C ASN A 109 13.79 5.72 -11.27
N LEU A 110 14.59 4.95 -10.51
CA LEU A 110 14.57 4.98 -9.04
C LEU A 110 14.83 6.36 -8.44
N ALA A 111 15.70 7.17 -9.05
CA ALA A 111 16.00 8.50 -8.53
C ALA A 111 14.81 9.48 -8.62
N LYS A 112 13.83 9.16 -9.47
CA LYS A 112 12.60 9.95 -9.67
C LYS A 112 11.34 9.22 -9.16
N TYR A 113 11.48 8.01 -8.64
CA TYR A 113 10.36 7.24 -8.16
C TYR A 113 9.89 7.75 -6.81
N CYS A 114 8.69 8.32 -6.79
CA CYS A 114 7.99 8.77 -5.56
C CYS A 114 8.90 9.52 -4.57
N PRO A 115 9.57 10.61 -5.01
CA PRO A 115 10.70 11.21 -4.28
C PRO A 115 10.32 11.81 -2.92
N ASN A 116 9.03 12.03 -2.68
CA ASN A 116 8.51 12.66 -1.46
C ASN A 116 7.75 11.68 -0.56
N ALA A 117 7.68 10.40 -0.93
CA ALA A 117 6.87 9.43 -0.23
C ALA A 117 7.63 8.72 0.88
N THR A 118 7.02 8.63 2.06
CA THR A 118 7.41 7.70 3.11
C THR A 118 6.89 6.30 2.76
N VAL A 119 7.77 5.31 2.72
CA VAL A 119 7.44 3.94 2.30
C VAL A 119 7.25 3.04 3.53
N LEU A 120 6.03 2.57 3.71
CA LEU A 120 5.65 1.53 4.67
C LEU A 120 5.57 0.21 3.90
N HIS A 121 6.41 -0.78 4.23
CA HIS A 121 6.51 -1.99 3.42
C HIS A 121 6.29 -3.26 4.24
N ILE A 122 5.23 -3.99 3.92
CA ILE A 122 4.93 -5.32 4.46
C ILE A 122 5.38 -6.37 3.46
N ASP A 123 6.26 -7.24 3.86
CA ASP A 123 6.63 -8.45 3.10
C ASP A 123 7.02 -9.59 4.06
N ILE A 124 6.70 -10.82 3.68
CA ILE A 124 7.10 -12.01 4.44
C ILE A 124 8.59 -12.34 4.23
N ASP A 125 9.14 -11.92 3.09
CA ASP A 125 10.55 -12.11 2.76
C ASP A 125 11.38 -10.88 3.15
N PRO A 126 12.21 -10.97 4.21
CA PRO A 126 13.03 -9.85 4.64
C PRO A 126 14.02 -9.38 3.57
N THR A 127 14.37 -10.24 2.60
CA THR A 127 15.28 -9.88 1.51
C THR A 127 14.62 -9.03 0.42
N SER A 128 13.31 -9.00 0.36
CA SER A 128 12.53 -8.14 -0.53
C SER A 128 12.41 -6.70 -0.02
N ILE A 129 12.46 -6.52 1.30
CA ILE A 129 12.34 -5.21 1.95
C ILE A 129 13.62 -4.39 1.71
N SER A 130 13.45 -3.15 1.27
CA SER A 130 14.55 -2.21 0.94
C SER A 130 15.51 -2.70 -0.15
N LYS A 131 15.13 -3.71 -0.93
CA LYS A 131 15.97 -4.23 -2.01
C LYS A 131 16.10 -3.26 -3.17
N THR A 132 15.02 -2.64 -3.59
CA THR A 132 14.96 -1.73 -4.74
C THR A 132 14.62 -0.31 -4.29
N VAL A 133 13.56 -0.18 -3.49
CA VAL A 133 13.11 1.07 -2.88
C VAL A 133 13.32 0.96 -1.37
N SER A 134 13.96 1.97 -0.76
CA SER A 134 14.16 1.99 0.70
C SER A 134 12.82 2.06 1.43
N ALA A 135 12.64 1.21 2.42
CA ALA A 135 11.48 1.23 3.29
C ALA A 135 11.79 2.02 4.57
N ASP A 136 11.01 3.08 4.84
CA ASP A 136 11.13 3.89 6.06
C ASP A 136 10.55 3.15 7.28
N VAL A 137 9.51 2.35 7.04
CA VAL A 137 8.90 1.48 8.05
C VAL A 137 8.81 0.06 7.49
N PRO A 138 9.87 -0.76 7.65
CA PRO A 138 9.85 -2.15 7.25
C PRO A 138 9.03 -3.00 8.23
N ILE A 139 8.17 -3.88 7.72
CA ILE A 139 7.39 -4.83 8.50
C ILE A 139 7.57 -6.21 7.88
N VAL A 140 8.46 -7.01 8.48
CA VAL A 140 8.61 -8.42 8.11
C VAL A 140 7.49 -9.21 8.74
N GLY A 141 6.63 -9.82 7.92
CA GLY A 141 5.50 -10.61 8.39
C GLY A 141 4.55 -11.03 7.27
N ASP A 142 3.68 -11.95 7.57
CA ASP A 142 2.58 -12.33 6.70
C ASP A 142 1.58 -11.17 6.58
N ALA A 143 1.22 -10.79 5.35
CA ALA A 143 0.40 -9.61 5.11
C ALA A 143 -0.97 -9.70 5.82
N ARG A 144 -1.60 -10.87 5.85
CA ARG A 144 -2.89 -11.07 6.53
C ARG A 144 -2.77 -10.81 8.01
N GLN A 145 -1.78 -11.42 8.68
CA GLN A 145 -1.59 -11.26 10.12
C GLN A 145 -1.23 -9.83 10.51
N VAL A 146 -0.42 -9.16 9.69
CA VAL A 146 -0.06 -7.74 9.91
C VAL A 146 -1.27 -6.85 9.75
N LEU A 147 -2.09 -7.05 8.71
CA LEU A 147 -3.31 -6.26 8.49
C LEU A 147 -4.36 -6.51 9.59
N GLU A 148 -4.52 -7.74 10.08
CA GLU A 148 -5.36 -8.05 11.25
C GLU A 148 -4.92 -7.23 12.47
N GLN A 149 -3.62 -7.21 12.78
CA GLN A 149 -3.09 -6.41 13.89
C GLN A 149 -3.28 -4.90 13.68
N MET A 150 -3.19 -4.40 12.44
CA MET A 150 -3.48 -2.99 12.14
C MET A 150 -4.95 -2.66 12.36
N LEU A 151 -5.86 -3.53 11.96
CA LEU A 151 -7.30 -3.36 12.18
C LEU A 151 -7.67 -3.39 13.65
N ASP A 152 -7.04 -4.28 14.44
CA ASP A 152 -7.22 -4.35 15.89
C ASP A 152 -6.77 -3.04 16.57
N LEU A 153 -5.62 -2.51 16.16
CA LEU A 153 -5.14 -1.21 16.67
C LEU A 153 -6.05 -0.06 16.27
N LEU A 154 -6.54 -0.06 15.04
CA LEU A 154 -7.46 0.96 14.54
C LEU A 154 -8.81 0.93 15.29
N ALA A 155 -9.26 -0.26 15.72
CA ALA A 155 -10.47 -0.39 16.51
C ALA A 155 -10.29 0.12 17.94
N GLN A 156 -9.09 -0.01 18.52
CA GLN A 156 -8.77 0.48 19.86
C GLN A 156 -8.50 1.99 19.91
N GLU A 157 -7.84 2.51 18.89
CA GLU A 157 -7.49 3.93 18.77
C GLU A 157 -8.05 4.47 17.42
N PRO A 158 -9.38 4.70 17.32
CA PRO A 158 -9.94 5.25 16.08
C PRO A 158 -9.37 6.64 15.80
N PRO A 159 -9.20 7.02 14.52
CA PRO A 159 -8.67 8.33 14.18
C PRO A 159 -9.52 9.44 14.79
N SER A 160 -8.86 10.38 15.44
CA SER A 160 -9.50 11.52 16.12
C SER A 160 -10.04 12.57 15.15
N GLN A 161 -9.68 12.49 13.86
CA GLN A 161 -10.15 13.39 12.80
C GLN A 161 -10.95 12.64 11.75
N PRO A 162 -11.99 13.26 11.17
CA PRO A 162 -12.70 12.69 10.04
C PRO A 162 -11.75 12.50 8.84
N LEU A 163 -11.99 11.45 8.05
CA LEU A 163 -11.26 11.17 6.79
C LEU A 163 -11.41 12.26 5.70
N ASP A 164 -11.87 13.43 6.07
CA ASP A 164 -11.97 14.62 5.22
C ASP A 164 -10.60 15.17 4.78
N GLU A 165 -9.54 14.83 5.51
CA GLU A 165 -8.18 15.32 5.20
C GLU A 165 -7.64 14.86 3.84
N ILE A 166 -8.16 13.74 3.31
CA ILE A 166 -7.77 13.26 1.97
C ILE A 166 -8.79 13.61 0.89
N ARG A 167 -9.76 14.50 1.18
CA ARG A 167 -10.77 14.93 0.19
C ARG A 167 -10.13 15.60 -1.02
N ASP A 168 -9.21 16.53 -0.79
CA ASP A 168 -8.51 17.24 -1.86
C ASP A 168 -7.64 16.27 -2.69
N TRP A 169 -7.10 15.24 -2.03
CA TRP A 169 -6.37 14.18 -2.70
C TRP A 169 -7.27 13.40 -3.66
N TRP A 170 -8.46 13.02 -3.22
CA TRP A 170 -9.44 12.36 -4.08
C TRP A 170 -9.90 13.25 -5.23
N GLN A 171 -10.10 14.54 -5.02
CA GLN A 171 -10.43 15.47 -6.11
C GLN A 171 -9.32 15.51 -7.18
N GLN A 172 -8.07 15.50 -6.77
CA GLN A 172 -6.93 15.45 -7.67
C GLN A 172 -6.88 14.13 -8.45
N ILE A 173 -7.12 13.00 -7.78
CA ILE A 173 -7.15 11.67 -8.41
C ILE A 173 -8.28 11.61 -9.46
N GLU A 174 -9.47 12.10 -9.15
CA GLU A 174 -10.59 12.12 -10.09
C GLU A 174 -10.30 13.00 -11.31
N GLN A 175 -9.57 14.09 -11.16
CA GLN A 175 -9.11 14.90 -12.29
C GLN A 175 -8.17 14.12 -13.21
N TRP A 176 -7.28 13.29 -12.66
CA TRP A 176 -6.42 12.42 -13.47
C TRP A 176 -7.21 11.32 -14.15
N ARG A 177 -8.16 10.69 -13.45
CA ARG A 177 -9.03 9.65 -13.98
C ARG A 177 -9.90 10.15 -15.14
N ALA A 178 -10.35 11.40 -15.08
CA ALA A 178 -11.16 12.02 -16.12
C ALA A 178 -10.40 12.23 -17.45
N ARG A 179 -9.08 12.14 -17.47
CA ARG A 179 -8.28 12.34 -18.68
C ARG A 179 -8.38 11.20 -19.69
N GLN A 180 -8.90 10.04 -19.32
CA GLN A 180 -9.13 8.88 -20.20
C GLN A 180 -7.91 8.54 -21.10
N CYS A 181 -6.71 8.50 -20.51
CA CYS A 181 -5.46 8.18 -21.24
C CYS A 181 -5.17 6.69 -21.17
#